data_70ec5e92c474b0818a6584f3d259dc6d
#
_entry.id   70ec5e92c474b0818a6584f3d259dc6d
#
_cell.length_a   1.000
_cell.length_b   1.000
_cell.length_c   1.000
_cell.angle_alpha   90.00
_cell.angle_beta   90.00
_cell.angle_gamma   90.00
#
_symmetry.space_group_name_H-M   'P 1'
#
loop_
_entity.id
_entity.type
_entity.pdbx_description
1 polymer ?
#
loop_
_entity_poly.entity_id
_entity_poly.type
_entity_poly.pdbx_seq_one_letter_code
_entity_poly.pdbx_strand_id
1 'polypeptide(L)'
;MKIAIIGAGNVGGTLGRGWAQKGHEVIFGVRDAKDEKIKSVLVSAGMNARATSVAEAAGAADIVVLSVPWPAEDAVKSCGNLTGKILIDCTNPLKPDLSGLAVGHTTSAAEQIADLAKGTRVIKAFNTTGAGNMANPKFGAQNASMFICGDDGNAKATVGKLAEELGFEAVDVGPLVAARYLEPLAMLWIHLALKMGWGTNFAFKILKR
;
A
#
# COMPACT_ATOMS: atom_id res chain seq x y z
N MET A 1 -14.09 2.79 -8.86
CA MET A 1 -12.91 3.66 -9.18
C MET A 1 -11.95 2.85 -10.04
N LYS A 2 -11.05 3.52 -10.77
CA LYS A 2 -9.93 2.87 -11.46
C LYS A 2 -8.68 2.94 -10.61
N ILE A 3 -8.12 1.78 -10.26
CA ILE A 3 -6.99 1.64 -9.34
C ILE A 3 -5.86 0.91 -10.06
N ALA A 4 -4.71 1.55 -10.23
CA ALA A 4 -3.50 0.91 -10.71
C ALA A 4 -2.71 0.36 -9.52
N ILE A 5 -2.28 -0.89 -9.59
CA ILE A 5 -1.42 -1.54 -8.59
C ILE A 5 -0.04 -1.74 -9.19
N ILE A 6 0.94 -1.00 -8.71
CA ILE A 6 2.33 -1.14 -9.15
C ILE A 6 3.04 -2.14 -8.24
N GLY A 7 3.27 -3.33 -8.80
CA GLY A 7 3.75 -4.49 -8.06
C GLY A 7 2.64 -5.44 -7.64
N ALA A 8 2.60 -6.64 -8.23
CA ALA A 8 1.60 -7.68 -7.96
C ALA A 8 2.12 -8.76 -6.99
N GLY A 9 2.95 -8.36 -6.02
CA GLY A 9 3.42 -9.23 -4.93
C GLY A 9 2.34 -9.48 -3.87
N ASN A 10 2.76 -9.96 -2.69
CA ASN A 10 1.84 -10.31 -1.59
C ASN A 10 0.90 -9.14 -1.23
N VAL A 11 1.43 -7.93 -1.05
CA VAL A 11 0.63 -6.75 -0.70
C VAL A 11 -0.25 -6.32 -1.87
N GLY A 12 0.34 -6.00 -3.02
CA GLY A 12 -0.40 -5.49 -4.17
C GLY A 12 -1.41 -6.50 -4.72
N GLY A 13 -1.06 -7.78 -4.80
CA GLY A 13 -1.98 -8.84 -5.21
C GLY A 13 -3.18 -8.98 -4.27
N THR A 14 -2.95 -8.86 -2.96
CA THR A 14 -4.03 -8.95 -1.96
C THR A 14 -4.96 -7.74 -2.02
N LEU A 15 -4.41 -6.53 -2.04
CA LEU A 15 -5.19 -5.30 -2.13
C LEU A 15 -5.97 -5.23 -3.43
N GLY A 16 -5.31 -5.51 -4.57
CA GLY A 16 -5.95 -5.48 -5.88
C GLY A 16 -7.09 -6.49 -6.00
N ARG A 17 -6.90 -7.72 -5.52
CA ARG A 17 -7.97 -8.73 -5.45
C ARG A 17 -9.13 -8.24 -4.60
N GLY A 18 -8.85 -7.72 -3.39
CA GLY A 18 -9.88 -7.22 -2.49
C GLY A 18 -10.73 -6.12 -3.13
N TRP A 19 -10.11 -5.14 -3.74
CA TRP A 19 -10.84 -4.04 -4.40
C TRP A 19 -11.54 -4.47 -5.70
N ALA A 20 -10.98 -5.39 -6.50
CA ALA A 20 -11.65 -5.93 -7.67
C ALA A 20 -12.96 -6.66 -7.27
N GLN A 21 -12.95 -7.41 -6.18
CA GLN A 21 -14.13 -8.07 -5.60
C GLN A 21 -15.17 -7.08 -5.06
N LYS A 22 -14.76 -5.84 -4.72
CA LYS A 22 -15.66 -4.74 -4.34
C LYS A 22 -16.17 -3.94 -5.55
N GLY A 23 -15.84 -4.36 -6.77
CA GLY A 23 -16.34 -3.75 -8.00
C GLY A 23 -15.49 -2.59 -8.54
N HIS A 24 -14.27 -2.38 -8.02
CA HIS A 24 -13.33 -1.45 -8.63
C HIS A 24 -12.68 -2.05 -9.87
N GLU A 25 -12.39 -1.24 -10.89
CA GLU A 25 -11.52 -1.63 -12.00
C GLU A 25 -10.07 -1.59 -11.54
N VAL A 26 -9.44 -2.77 -11.47
CA VAL A 26 -8.06 -2.92 -11.00
C VAL A 26 -7.12 -3.22 -12.17
N ILE A 27 -6.05 -2.44 -12.28
CA ILE A 27 -5.05 -2.58 -13.34
C ILE A 27 -3.69 -2.84 -12.70
N PHE A 28 -3.20 -4.07 -12.81
CA PHE A 28 -1.86 -4.40 -12.32
C PHE A 28 -0.81 -3.91 -13.31
N GLY A 29 0.03 -2.97 -12.86
CA GLY A 29 1.21 -2.51 -13.57
C GLY A 29 2.41 -3.41 -13.23
N VAL A 30 2.85 -4.22 -14.20
CA VAL A 30 3.90 -5.23 -13.99
C VAL A 30 4.96 -5.16 -15.10
N ARG A 31 6.13 -5.73 -14.84
CA ARG A 31 7.23 -5.79 -15.83
C ARG A 31 6.93 -6.78 -16.96
N ASP A 32 6.29 -7.89 -16.63
CA ASP A 32 5.85 -8.89 -17.60
C ASP A 32 4.40 -9.31 -17.29
N ALA A 33 3.47 -8.87 -18.13
CA ALA A 33 2.04 -9.20 -18.00
C ALA A 33 1.72 -10.68 -18.34
N LYS A 34 2.68 -11.42 -18.90
CA LYS A 34 2.54 -12.85 -19.25
C LYS A 34 3.08 -13.79 -18.17
N ASP A 35 3.71 -13.27 -17.12
CA ASP A 35 4.23 -14.08 -16.00
C ASP A 35 3.09 -14.90 -15.36
N GLU A 36 3.34 -16.18 -15.10
CA GLU A 36 2.37 -17.10 -14.50
C GLU A 36 1.88 -16.63 -13.10
N LYS A 37 2.73 -15.91 -12.35
CA LYS A 37 2.34 -15.32 -11.07
C LYS A 37 1.25 -14.28 -11.24
N ILE A 38 1.34 -13.42 -12.27
CA ILE A 38 0.29 -12.43 -12.52
C ILE A 38 -1.00 -13.09 -13.02
N LYS A 39 -0.92 -14.15 -13.81
CA LYS A 39 -2.10 -14.91 -14.23
C LYS A 39 -2.86 -15.46 -13.03
N SER A 40 -2.18 -16.05 -12.06
CA SER A 40 -2.77 -16.52 -10.81
C SER A 40 -3.47 -15.40 -10.02
N VAL A 41 -2.84 -14.21 -9.94
CA VAL A 41 -3.42 -13.03 -9.30
C VAL A 41 -4.71 -12.61 -10.03
N LEU A 42 -4.71 -12.54 -11.36
CA LEU A 42 -5.86 -12.15 -12.16
C LEU A 42 -7.03 -13.14 -12.03
N VAL A 43 -6.77 -14.44 -12.05
CA VAL A 43 -7.79 -15.47 -11.81
C VAL A 43 -8.47 -15.25 -10.46
N SER A 44 -7.70 -14.97 -9.41
CA SER A 44 -8.23 -14.75 -8.06
C SER A 44 -8.93 -13.40 -7.88
N ALA A 45 -8.59 -12.39 -8.68
CA ALA A 45 -9.19 -11.06 -8.66
C ALA A 45 -10.50 -10.99 -9.48
N GLY A 46 -10.66 -11.86 -10.49
CA GLY A 46 -11.86 -11.93 -11.31
C GLY A 46 -11.87 -10.93 -12.47
N MET A 47 -13.06 -10.75 -13.08
CA MET A 47 -13.23 -9.98 -14.33
C MET A 47 -12.94 -8.47 -14.21
N ASN A 48 -12.94 -7.92 -13.01
CA ASN A 48 -12.64 -6.50 -12.78
C ASN A 48 -11.14 -6.20 -12.74
N ALA A 49 -10.29 -7.18 -13.01
CA ALA A 49 -8.84 -7.03 -12.96
C ALA A 49 -8.18 -7.38 -14.31
N ARG A 50 -7.16 -6.61 -14.67
CA ARG A 50 -6.29 -6.88 -15.82
C ARG A 50 -4.86 -6.47 -15.50
N ALA A 51 -3.91 -6.91 -16.32
CA ALA A 51 -2.50 -6.54 -16.19
C ALA A 51 -1.98 -5.88 -17.48
N THR A 52 -1.08 -4.93 -17.32
CA THR A 52 -0.39 -4.24 -18.42
C THR A 52 0.97 -3.69 -17.92
N SER A 53 1.65 -2.91 -18.74
CA SER A 53 2.88 -2.22 -18.33
C SER A 53 2.61 -1.22 -17.18
N VAL A 54 3.67 -0.89 -16.42
CA VAL A 54 3.57 0.07 -15.31
C VAL A 54 3.04 1.42 -15.77
N ALA A 55 3.59 1.95 -16.88
CA ALA A 55 3.20 3.26 -17.42
C ALA A 55 1.73 3.29 -17.88
N GLU A 56 1.27 2.25 -18.58
CA GLU A 56 -0.12 2.16 -19.04
C GLU A 56 -1.10 2.02 -17.87
N ALA A 57 -0.77 1.21 -16.86
CA ALA A 57 -1.59 1.07 -15.67
C ALA A 57 -1.73 2.40 -14.93
N ALA A 58 -0.60 3.05 -14.63
CA ALA A 58 -0.56 4.33 -13.95
C ALA A 58 -1.27 5.44 -14.73
N GLY A 59 -1.10 5.47 -16.07
CA GLY A 59 -1.76 6.43 -16.96
C GLY A 59 -3.28 6.30 -16.96
N ALA A 60 -3.80 5.07 -16.93
CA ALA A 60 -5.23 4.76 -17.06
C ALA A 60 -6.04 4.94 -15.76
N ALA A 61 -5.41 5.12 -14.60
CA ALA A 61 -6.07 5.16 -13.30
C ALA A 61 -5.97 6.53 -12.63
N ASP A 62 -6.92 6.84 -11.74
CA ASP A 62 -6.92 8.03 -10.89
C ASP A 62 -6.17 7.80 -9.58
N ILE A 63 -6.12 6.54 -9.15
CA ILE A 63 -5.44 6.09 -7.93
C ILE A 63 -4.36 5.10 -8.32
N VAL A 64 -3.13 5.36 -7.87
CA VAL A 64 -1.97 4.49 -8.08
C VAL A 64 -1.50 3.97 -6.74
N VAL A 65 -1.36 2.66 -6.61
CA VAL A 65 -0.88 1.98 -5.39
C VAL A 65 0.54 1.49 -5.63
N LEU A 66 1.48 1.99 -4.86
CA LEU A 66 2.88 1.59 -4.93
C LEU A 66 3.14 0.49 -3.90
N SER A 67 3.27 -0.75 -4.34
CA SER A 67 3.44 -1.94 -3.50
C SER A 67 4.65 -2.77 -3.92
N VAL A 68 5.76 -2.10 -4.13
CA VAL A 68 7.06 -2.67 -4.51
C VAL A 68 8.02 -2.68 -3.31
N PRO A 69 9.07 -3.53 -3.33
CA PRO A 69 10.16 -3.43 -2.37
C PRO A 69 10.89 -2.08 -2.45
N TRP A 70 11.52 -1.69 -1.34
CA TRP A 70 12.43 -0.55 -1.31
C TRP A 70 13.81 -0.94 -1.90
N PRO A 71 14.50 -0.04 -2.64
CA PRO A 71 14.08 1.30 -3.06
C PRO A 71 13.02 1.30 -4.16
N ALA A 72 12.11 2.30 -4.13
CA ALA A 72 10.96 2.37 -5.03
C ALA A 72 11.12 3.40 -6.17
N GLU A 73 12.27 4.07 -6.27
CA GLU A 73 12.54 5.18 -7.20
C GLU A 73 12.26 4.80 -8.66
N ASP A 74 12.80 3.66 -9.13
CA ASP A 74 12.61 3.21 -10.50
C ASP A 74 11.14 2.88 -10.82
N ALA A 75 10.41 2.34 -9.83
CA ALA A 75 8.99 2.06 -10.00
C ALA A 75 8.17 3.35 -10.11
N VAL A 76 8.48 4.37 -9.30
CA VAL A 76 7.84 5.70 -9.39
C VAL A 76 8.14 6.35 -10.75
N LYS A 77 9.40 6.36 -11.19
CA LYS A 77 9.79 6.89 -12.52
C LYS A 77 9.08 6.18 -13.67
N SER A 78 8.94 4.85 -13.57
CA SER A 78 8.27 4.03 -14.59
C SER A 78 6.76 4.31 -14.69
N CYS A 79 6.14 4.92 -13.69
CA CYS A 79 4.74 5.33 -13.76
C CYS A 79 4.50 6.52 -14.71
N GLY A 80 5.53 7.28 -15.07
CA GLY A 80 5.40 8.50 -15.87
C GLY A 80 4.75 9.65 -15.08
N ASN A 81 3.88 10.40 -15.72
CA ASN A 81 3.25 11.57 -15.09
C ASN A 81 2.10 11.16 -14.14
N LEU A 82 2.28 11.43 -12.85
CA LEU A 82 1.29 11.19 -11.80
C LEU A 82 0.59 12.47 -11.29
N THR A 83 0.84 13.62 -11.90
CA THR A 83 0.27 14.90 -11.47
C THR A 83 -1.25 14.82 -11.34
N GLY A 84 -1.78 15.29 -10.21
CA GLY A 84 -3.20 15.31 -9.88
C GLY A 84 -3.80 13.96 -9.46
N LYS A 85 -3.04 12.86 -9.52
CA LYS A 85 -3.49 11.54 -9.06
C LYS A 85 -3.29 11.37 -7.55
N ILE A 86 -3.93 10.35 -6.98
CA ILE A 86 -3.63 9.87 -5.64
C ILE A 86 -2.60 8.75 -5.76
N LEU A 87 -1.50 8.85 -5.02
CA LEU A 87 -0.50 7.78 -4.90
C LEU A 87 -0.54 7.21 -3.48
N ILE A 88 -1.03 5.99 -3.35
CA ILE A 88 -1.02 5.24 -2.09
C ILE A 88 0.35 4.56 -1.96
N ASP A 89 1.15 5.00 -1.02
CA ASP A 89 2.45 4.40 -0.72
C ASP A 89 2.32 3.31 0.36
N CYS A 90 2.48 2.06 -0.07
CA CYS A 90 2.49 0.88 0.81
C CYS A 90 3.92 0.41 1.16
N THR A 91 4.96 1.12 0.72
CA THR A 91 6.35 0.68 0.89
C THR A 91 6.83 0.82 2.32
N ASN A 92 7.86 0.08 2.67
CA ASN A 92 8.64 0.28 3.88
C ASN A 92 10.12 0.33 3.50
N PRO A 93 10.89 1.33 3.95
CA PRO A 93 12.30 1.47 3.61
C PRO A 93 13.17 0.53 4.45
N LEU A 94 12.99 -0.77 4.26
CA LEU A 94 13.69 -1.81 5.01
C LEU A 94 15.11 -2.01 4.47
N LYS A 95 16.06 -2.27 5.36
CA LYS A 95 17.35 -2.80 4.97
C LYS A 95 17.19 -4.22 4.41
N PRO A 96 18.06 -4.67 3.48
CA PRO A 96 17.93 -5.99 2.85
C PRO A 96 17.93 -7.17 3.84
N ASP A 97 18.63 -7.03 4.96
CA ASP A 97 18.72 -8.03 6.03
C ASP A 97 17.60 -7.93 7.08
N LEU A 98 16.66 -7.02 6.89
CA LEU A 98 15.56 -6.71 7.81
C LEU A 98 16.04 -6.32 9.22
N SER A 99 17.27 -5.80 9.36
CA SER A 99 17.81 -5.36 10.65
C SER A 99 17.26 -4.00 11.12
N GLY A 100 16.57 -3.29 10.24
CA GLY A 100 16.01 -1.97 10.53
C GLY A 100 15.59 -1.24 9.27
N LEU A 101 15.33 0.06 9.42
CA LEU A 101 15.03 0.95 8.31
C LEU A 101 16.32 1.47 7.66
N ALA A 102 16.30 1.61 6.33
CA ALA A 102 17.35 2.28 5.55
C ALA A 102 17.13 3.80 5.53
N VAL A 103 15.89 4.25 5.71
CA VAL A 103 15.48 5.67 5.79
C VAL A 103 14.60 5.82 7.03
N GLY A 104 14.77 6.93 7.76
CA GLY A 104 13.96 7.20 8.97
C GLY A 104 14.41 8.45 9.73
N HIS A 105 13.79 8.70 10.88
CA HIS A 105 14.03 9.82 11.82
C HIS A 105 13.72 11.20 11.24
N THR A 106 14.59 11.76 10.41
CA THR A 106 14.47 13.11 9.84
C THR A 106 13.71 13.17 8.52
N THR A 107 13.44 12.00 7.91
CA THR A 107 12.65 11.83 6.68
C THR A 107 12.00 10.46 6.67
N SER A 108 11.20 10.17 5.64
CA SER A 108 10.54 8.89 5.40
C SER A 108 10.61 8.50 3.94
N ALA A 109 10.35 7.22 3.61
CA ALA A 109 10.18 6.78 2.24
C ALA A 109 9.03 7.54 1.55
N ALA A 110 7.93 7.77 2.25
CA ALA A 110 6.79 8.51 1.71
C ALA A 110 7.14 9.95 1.31
N GLU A 111 7.95 10.66 2.11
CA GLU A 111 8.43 12.00 1.77
C GLU A 111 9.35 11.97 0.56
N GLN A 112 10.26 11.00 0.46
CA GLN A 112 11.13 10.83 -0.71
C GLN A 112 10.32 10.51 -1.98
N ILE A 113 9.27 9.69 -1.87
CA ILE A 113 8.36 9.40 -2.98
C ILE A 113 7.59 10.65 -3.40
N ALA A 114 7.15 11.48 -2.45
CA ALA A 114 6.48 12.75 -2.75
C ALA A 114 7.42 13.73 -3.49
N ASP A 115 8.69 13.74 -3.13
CA ASP A 115 9.71 14.52 -3.83
C ASP A 115 9.96 14.04 -5.27
N LEU A 116 9.89 12.75 -5.51
CA LEU A 116 10.03 12.17 -6.86
C LEU A 116 8.77 12.37 -7.71
N ALA A 117 7.58 12.27 -7.10
CA ALA A 117 6.28 12.35 -7.78
C ALA A 117 5.62 13.71 -7.58
N LYS A 118 6.29 14.79 -7.99
CA LYS A 118 5.79 16.16 -7.82
C LYS A 118 4.39 16.36 -8.41
N GLY A 119 3.55 17.09 -7.68
CA GLY A 119 2.16 17.34 -8.07
C GLY A 119 1.20 16.17 -7.80
N THR A 120 1.66 15.09 -7.19
CA THR A 120 0.86 13.93 -6.80
C THR A 120 0.41 14.06 -5.34
N ARG A 121 -0.80 13.61 -5.04
CA ARG A 121 -1.30 13.55 -3.66
C ARG A 121 -0.87 12.23 -3.02
N VAL A 122 0.29 12.24 -2.35
CA VAL A 122 0.85 11.04 -1.72
C VAL A 122 0.16 10.76 -0.39
N ILE A 123 -0.31 9.53 -0.21
CA ILE A 123 -0.94 9.02 1.00
C ILE A 123 -0.19 7.76 1.43
N LYS A 124 0.40 7.77 2.61
CA LYS A 124 0.98 6.58 3.25
C LYS A 124 -0.13 5.73 3.86
N ALA A 125 -0.24 4.48 3.45
CA ALA A 125 -1.20 3.53 4.00
C ALA A 125 -0.80 2.08 3.69
N PHE A 126 -1.42 1.11 4.35
CA PHE A 126 -1.21 -0.34 4.14
C PHE A 126 0.22 -0.84 4.35
N ASN A 127 1.03 -0.09 5.09
CA ASN A 127 2.42 -0.45 5.38
C ASN A 127 2.62 -1.11 6.76
N THR A 128 1.67 -0.96 7.70
CA THR A 128 1.83 -1.32 9.12
C THR A 128 1.33 -2.72 9.49
N THR A 129 0.99 -3.55 8.52
CA THR A 129 0.52 -4.92 8.74
C THR A 129 0.88 -5.83 7.57
N GLY A 130 0.78 -7.16 7.77
CA GLY A 130 1.06 -8.14 6.72
C GLY A 130 -0.09 -8.33 5.74
N ALA A 131 0.21 -8.86 4.54
CA ALA A 131 -0.77 -9.10 3.48
C ALA A 131 -1.90 -10.05 3.90
N GLY A 132 -1.66 -11.01 4.79
CA GLY A 132 -2.70 -11.88 5.35
C GLY A 132 -3.80 -11.09 6.07
N ASN A 133 -3.39 -10.10 6.85
CA ASN A 133 -4.32 -9.21 7.56
C ASN A 133 -5.02 -8.23 6.61
N MET A 134 -4.42 -7.91 5.46
CA MET A 134 -5.09 -7.12 4.40
C MET A 134 -6.20 -7.91 3.72
N ALA A 135 -6.05 -9.23 3.61
CA ALA A 135 -7.10 -10.12 3.11
C ALA A 135 -8.26 -10.31 4.10
N ASN A 136 -7.95 -10.30 5.39
CA ASN A 136 -8.93 -10.41 6.46
C ASN A 136 -8.45 -9.66 7.71
N PRO A 137 -8.83 -8.39 7.88
CA PRO A 137 -8.41 -7.58 9.02
C PRO A 137 -9.22 -7.83 10.30
N LYS A 138 -10.09 -8.84 10.32
CA LYS A 138 -10.98 -9.12 11.45
C LYS A 138 -10.31 -10.03 12.47
N PHE A 139 -10.29 -9.59 13.72
CA PHE A 139 -9.77 -10.30 14.89
C PHE A 139 -10.88 -10.45 15.95
N GLY A 140 -11.62 -11.56 15.89
CA GLY A 140 -12.80 -11.75 16.74
C GLY A 140 -13.87 -10.70 16.47
N ALA A 141 -14.24 -9.92 17.47
CA ALA A 141 -15.23 -8.83 17.37
C ALA A 141 -14.62 -7.49 16.91
N GLN A 142 -13.31 -7.40 16.73
CA GLN A 142 -12.61 -6.16 16.40
C GLN A 142 -11.99 -6.23 15.00
N ASN A 143 -11.88 -5.07 14.37
CA ASN A 143 -11.14 -4.91 13.13
C ASN A 143 -9.79 -4.25 13.43
N ALA A 144 -8.74 -4.64 12.70
CA ALA A 144 -7.45 -4.00 12.79
C ALA A 144 -7.53 -2.53 12.35
N SER A 145 -6.71 -1.67 12.95
CA SER A 145 -6.58 -0.28 12.50
C SER A 145 -5.67 -0.18 11.28
N MET A 146 -6.09 0.62 10.29
CA MET A 146 -5.26 1.03 9.16
C MET A 146 -4.89 2.50 9.33
N PHE A 147 -3.62 2.75 9.65
CA PHE A 147 -3.11 4.10 9.82
C PHE A 147 -2.84 4.75 8.47
N ILE A 148 -3.27 6.02 8.32
CA ILE A 148 -3.22 6.77 7.07
C ILE A 148 -2.66 8.16 7.36
N CYS A 149 -1.67 8.60 6.59
CA CYS A 149 -1.22 9.98 6.62
C CYS A 149 -1.01 10.56 5.22
N GLY A 150 -1.11 11.89 5.11
CA GLY A 150 -0.95 12.63 3.86
C GLY A 150 -1.42 14.07 4.02
N ASP A 151 -1.05 14.92 3.08
CA ASP A 151 -1.33 16.37 3.20
C ASP A 151 -2.68 16.76 2.57
N ASP A 152 -3.24 15.92 1.68
CA ASP A 152 -4.53 16.17 1.04
C ASP A 152 -5.66 15.46 1.77
N GLY A 153 -6.57 16.22 2.38
CA GLY A 153 -7.68 15.67 3.17
C GLY A 153 -8.67 14.84 2.34
N ASN A 154 -8.94 15.22 1.08
CA ASN A 154 -9.86 14.49 0.21
C ASN A 154 -9.24 13.17 -0.25
N ALA A 155 -7.95 13.16 -0.54
CA ALA A 155 -7.22 11.93 -0.86
C ALA A 155 -7.17 10.98 0.34
N LYS A 156 -6.90 11.48 1.57
CA LYS A 156 -6.97 10.68 2.80
C LYS A 156 -8.36 10.07 3.01
N ALA A 157 -9.42 10.84 2.82
CA ALA A 157 -10.79 10.34 2.95
C ALA A 157 -11.09 9.24 1.91
N THR A 158 -10.58 9.39 0.67
CA THR A 158 -10.71 8.36 -0.38
C THR A 158 -9.98 7.08 0.01
N VAL A 159 -8.73 7.19 0.48
CA VAL A 159 -7.92 6.03 0.92
C VAL A 159 -8.53 5.38 2.17
N GLY A 160 -9.10 6.17 3.08
CA GLY A 160 -9.84 5.68 4.25
C GLY A 160 -11.00 4.77 3.85
N LYS A 161 -11.82 5.21 2.90
CA LYS A 161 -12.93 4.40 2.36
C LYS A 161 -12.43 3.09 1.72
N LEU A 162 -11.34 3.13 0.96
CA LEU A 162 -10.73 1.93 0.40
C LEU A 162 -10.23 0.96 1.47
N ALA A 163 -9.74 1.45 2.62
CA ALA A 163 -9.35 0.61 3.75
C ALA A 163 -10.59 0.01 4.44
N GLU A 164 -11.64 0.80 4.64
CA GLU A 164 -12.91 0.35 5.23
C GLU A 164 -13.63 -0.70 4.37
N GLU A 165 -13.59 -0.58 3.05
CA GLU A 165 -14.12 -1.59 2.13
C GLU A 165 -13.43 -2.96 2.27
N LEU A 166 -12.16 -2.97 2.65
CA LEU A 166 -11.43 -4.19 2.99
C LEU A 166 -11.69 -4.67 4.43
N GLY A 167 -12.40 -3.88 5.24
CA GLY A 167 -12.80 -4.23 6.60
C GLY A 167 -11.92 -3.66 7.70
N PHE A 168 -10.97 -2.79 7.39
CA PHE A 168 -10.17 -2.09 8.41
C PHE A 168 -10.95 -0.98 9.09
N GLU A 169 -10.47 -0.55 10.25
CA GLU A 169 -10.81 0.72 10.85
C GLU A 169 -9.77 1.76 10.42
N ALA A 170 -10.16 2.72 9.58
CA ALA A 170 -9.26 3.76 9.09
C ALA A 170 -8.95 4.78 10.20
N VAL A 171 -7.67 5.09 10.38
CA VAL A 171 -7.18 6.05 11.39
C VAL A 171 -6.30 7.08 10.70
N ASP A 172 -6.81 8.30 10.54
CA ASP A 172 -6.03 9.44 10.06
C ASP A 172 -5.05 9.89 11.15
N VAL A 173 -3.75 9.85 10.86
CA VAL A 173 -2.69 10.25 11.79
C VAL A 173 -2.03 11.58 11.39
N GLY A 174 -2.65 12.33 10.47
CA GLY A 174 -2.24 13.70 10.15
C GLY A 174 -1.49 13.85 8.82
N PRO A 175 -0.56 14.82 8.73
CA PRO A 175 0.15 15.15 7.51
C PRO A 175 1.16 14.07 7.09
N LEU A 176 1.68 14.16 5.86
CA LEU A 176 2.59 13.15 5.29
C LEU A 176 3.84 12.92 6.15
N VAL A 177 4.33 13.95 6.85
CA VAL A 177 5.46 13.84 7.79
C VAL A 177 5.24 12.77 8.87
N ALA A 178 3.99 12.41 9.20
CA ALA A 178 3.67 11.33 10.14
C ALA A 178 4.06 9.93 9.60
N ALA A 179 4.43 9.79 8.33
CA ALA A 179 5.05 8.58 7.81
C ALA A 179 6.35 8.22 8.55
N ARG A 180 7.05 9.22 9.14
CA ARG A 180 8.20 9.02 10.02
C ARG A 180 7.89 8.20 11.27
N TYR A 181 6.60 8.05 11.62
CA TYR A 181 6.13 7.19 12.71
C TYR A 181 5.57 5.86 12.18
N LEU A 182 4.89 5.87 11.03
CA LEU A 182 4.27 4.68 10.47
C LEU A 182 5.29 3.67 9.93
N GLU A 183 6.41 4.12 9.38
CA GLU A 183 7.47 3.24 8.90
C GLU A 183 8.20 2.53 10.05
N PRO A 184 8.58 3.20 11.16
CA PRO A 184 9.03 2.51 12.37
C PRO A 184 7.99 1.59 13.01
N LEU A 185 6.69 1.93 12.98
CA LEU A 185 5.63 1.06 13.44
C LEU A 185 5.55 -0.22 12.60
N ALA A 186 5.72 -0.11 11.29
CA ALA A 186 5.82 -1.26 10.40
C ALA A 186 7.05 -2.13 10.73
N MET A 187 8.19 -1.48 11.03
CA MET A 187 9.39 -2.22 11.44
C MET A 187 9.17 -2.97 12.77
N LEU A 188 8.44 -2.38 13.72
CA LEU A 188 8.05 -3.07 14.96
C LEU A 188 7.19 -4.30 14.64
N TRP A 189 6.19 -4.19 13.75
CA TRP A 189 5.37 -5.32 13.34
C TRP A 189 6.23 -6.44 12.72
N ILE A 190 7.15 -6.08 11.83
CA ILE A 190 8.06 -7.03 11.17
C ILE A 190 8.99 -7.71 12.20
N HIS A 191 9.51 -6.94 13.15
CA HIS A 191 10.35 -7.47 14.23
C HIS A 191 9.61 -8.52 15.07
N LEU A 192 8.40 -8.20 15.52
CA LEU A 192 7.56 -9.12 16.29
C LEU A 192 7.21 -10.37 15.48
N ALA A 193 6.81 -10.19 14.20
CA ALA A 193 6.42 -11.29 13.34
C ALA A 193 7.57 -12.27 13.06
N LEU A 194 8.73 -11.76 12.65
CA LEU A 194 9.81 -12.55 12.09
C LEU A 194 10.94 -12.83 13.10
N LYS A 195 11.36 -11.82 13.88
CA LYS A 195 12.49 -11.98 14.81
C LYS A 195 12.04 -12.57 16.14
N MET A 196 10.86 -12.19 16.64
CA MET A 196 10.29 -12.73 17.88
C MET A 196 9.45 -13.99 17.66
N GLY A 197 9.23 -14.40 16.40
CA GLY A 197 8.54 -15.64 16.08
C GLY A 197 7.03 -15.64 16.33
N TRP A 198 6.38 -14.45 16.43
CA TRP A 198 4.93 -14.38 16.66
C TRP A 198 4.11 -14.82 15.43
N GLY A 199 4.76 -14.97 14.27
CA GLY A 199 4.07 -15.17 13.00
C GLY A 199 3.38 -13.89 12.51
N THR A 200 2.51 -14.02 11.54
CA THR A 200 1.91 -12.85 10.87
C THR A 200 0.44 -12.61 11.23
N ASN A 201 -0.11 -13.42 12.15
CA ASN A 201 -1.54 -13.35 12.49
C ASN A 201 -1.79 -12.44 13.71
N PHE A 202 -1.33 -11.21 13.65
CA PHE A 202 -1.63 -10.14 14.59
C PHE A 202 -1.59 -8.78 13.89
N ALA A 203 -2.27 -7.78 14.47
CA ALA A 203 -2.30 -6.42 13.96
C ALA A 203 -2.37 -5.40 15.08
N PHE A 204 -2.10 -4.13 14.78
CA PHE A 204 -2.28 -3.03 15.71
C PHE A 204 -3.73 -2.53 15.70
N LYS A 205 -4.21 -2.14 16.86
CA LYS A 205 -5.55 -1.58 17.06
C LYS A 205 -5.49 -0.39 17.99
N ILE A 206 -6.13 0.72 17.59
CA ILE A 206 -6.36 1.86 18.48
C ILE A 206 -7.61 1.57 19.31
N LEU A 207 -7.47 1.62 20.62
CA LEU A 207 -8.57 1.61 21.56
C LEU A 207 -8.72 3.02 22.15
N LYS A 208 -9.96 3.54 22.18
CA LYS A 208 -10.30 4.82 22.84
C LYS A 208 -11.30 4.55 23.94
N ARG A 209 -11.19 5.34 25.02
CA ARG A 209 -12.18 5.38 26.11
C ARG A 209 -13.23 6.43 25.80
#